data_af764453db969754a6fe31fd0ee0feb6
#
_entry.id   af764453db969754a6fe31fd0ee0feb6
#
_cell.length_a   1.000
_cell.length_b   1.000
_cell.length_c   1.000
_cell.angle_alpha   90.00
_cell.angle_beta   90.00
_cell.angle_gamma   90.00
#
_symmetry.space_group_name_H-M   'P 1'
#
loop_
_entity.id
_entity.type
_entity.pdbx_description
1 polymer ?
#
loop_
_entity_poly.entity_id
_entity_poly.type
_entity_poly.pdbx_seq_one_letter_code
_entity_poly.pdbx_strand_id
1 'polypeptide(L)'
;EFAAKMEETTRAAAIAALPGDPAKGKMTYMPCATCHGMQAEGKRVFNAPRLAGQEPWYVRSQLLKFKEGVRGKHPHDIYGMQMAMATSLIYNEEVLDNVVAYIASLGTGKTVERGKGDATAGKQHYAVCATCHGVNAQGIETQQAPALSKQHAWYLETQLRHFKYGLRGTHKSDLEGRQMVPVMQALQDEVFADLVAYIQSLNDL
;
A
#
# COMPACT_ATOMS: atom_id res chain seq x y z
N GLU A 1 15.07 -4.36 21.72
CA GLU A 1 14.01 -3.89 22.64
C GLU A 1 13.90 -2.36 22.68
N PHE A 2 15.01 -1.63 22.89
CA PHE A 2 15.02 -0.15 22.94
C PHE A 2 14.61 0.48 21.59
N ALA A 3 15.16 0.00 20.47
CA ALA A 3 14.83 0.49 19.14
C ALA A 3 13.35 0.27 18.78
N ALA A 4 12.79 -0.90 19.09
CA ALA A 4 11.38 -1.20 18.87
C ALA A 4 10.47 -0.29 19.72
N LYS A 5 10.84 0.01 20.95
CA LYS A 5 10.09 0.93 21.82
C LYS A 5 10.15 2.38 21.35
N MET A 6 11.29 2.81 20.81
CA MET A 6 11.41 4.14 20.17
C MET A 6 10.55 4.24 18.91
N GLU A 7 10.56 3.21 18.06
CA GLU A 7 9.73 3.16 16.85
C GLU A 7 8.23 3.22 17.20
N GLU A 8 7.81 2.47 18.22
CA GLU A 8 6.43 2.48 18.72
C GLU A 8 6.02 3.86 19.28
N THR A 9 6.90 4.52 20.03
CA THR A 9 6.65 5.86 20.60
C THR A 9 6.55 6.90 19.49
N THR A 10 7.47 6.88 18.52
CA THR A 10 7.46 7.80 17.37
C THR A 10 6.20 7.61 16.52
N ARG A 11 5.80 6.37 16.33
CA ARG A 11 4.58 6.03 15.60
C ARG A 11 3.32 6.49 16.35
N ALA A 12 3.25 6.28 17.66
CA ALA A 12 2.11 6.73 18.46
C ALA A 12 1.96 8.26 18.39
N ALA A 13 3.06 9.00 18.45
CA ALA A 13 3.06 10.46 18.28
C ALA A 13 2.59 10.86 16.88
N ALA A 14 3.06 10.18 15.83
CA ALA A 14 2.64 10.44 14.47
C ALA A 14 1.13 10.16 14.25
N ILE A 15 0.60 9.09 14.85
CA ILE A 15 -0.84 8.79 14.80
C ILE A 15 -1.65 9.86 15.54
N ALA A 16 -1.19 10.31 16.71
CA ALA A 16 -1.86 11.35 17.48
C ALA A 16 -1.88 12.72 16.77
N ALA A 17 -0.95 12.95 15.83
CA ALA A 17 -0.91 14.15 15.00
C ALA A 17 -1.83 14.09 13.77
N LEU A 18 -2.45 12.95 13.48
CA LEU A 18 -3.41 12.84 12.36
C LEU A 18 -4.69 13.64 12.68
N PRO A 19 -5.31 14.25 11.66
CA PRO A 19 -6.51 15.07 11.85
C PRO A 19 -7.75 14.27 12.24
N GLY A 20 -7.74 12.94 12.08
CA GLY A 20 -8.89 12.07 12.29
C GLY A 20 -8.98 11.49 13.71
N ASP A 21 -10.20 11.10 14.09
CA ASP A 21 -10.51 10.38 15.33
C ASP A 21 -10.58 8.87 15.06
N PRO A 22 -9.63 8.05 15.57
CA PRO A 22 -9.64 6.61 15.34
C PRO A 22 -10.86 5.90 15.96
N ALA A 23 -11.47 6.44 17.02
CA ALA A 23 -12.67 5.85 17.60
C ALA A 23 -13.88 5.96 16.66
N LYS A 24 -14.06 7.13 16.04
CA LYS A 24 -15.06 7.34 14.98
C LYS A 24 -14.71 6.53 13.71
N GLY A 25 -13.44 6.48 13.33
CA GLY A 25 -12.96 5.73 12.18
C GLY A 25 -13.23 4.23 12.24
N LYS A 26 -13.27 3.65 13.44
CA LYS A 26 -13.61 2.23 13.65
C LYS A 26 -14.95 1.85 13.03
N MET A 27 -15.97 2.67 13.22
CA MET A 27 -17.30 2.40 12.65
C MET A 27 -17.29 2.48 11.13
N THR A 28 -16.61 3.48 10.58
CA THR A 28 -16.44 3.64 9.13
C THR A 28 -15.67 2.47 8.52
N TYR A 29 -14.71 1.88 9.25
CA TYR A 29 -13.88 0.78 8.79
C TYR A 29 -14.63 -0.57 8.76
N MET A 30 -15.69 -0.76 9.51
CA MET A 30 -16.38 -2.07 9.62
C MET A 30 -16.73 -2.70 8.25
N PRO A 31 -17.32 -1.98 7.29
CA PRO A 31 -17.55 -2.54 5.95
C PRO A 31 -16.25 -2.93 5.23
N CYS A 32 -15.19 -2.16 5.41
CA CYS A 32 -13.87 -2.41 4.80
C CYS A 32 -13.23 -3.69 5.34
N ALA A 33 -13.46 -4.00 6.62
CA ALA A 33 -12.95 -5.18 7.31
C ALA A 33 -13.40 -6.50 6.66
N THR A 34 -14.52 -6.52 5.95
CA THR A 34 -14.99 -7.70 5.21
C THR A 34 -13.92 -8.21 4.27
N CYS A 35 -13.31 -7.31 3.51
CA CYS A 35 -12.27 -7.64 2.53
C CYS A 35 -10.87 -7.46 3.10
N HIS A 36 -10.60 -6.39 3.87
CA HIS A 36 -9.26 -6.08 4.36
C HIS A 36 -8.89 -6.72 5.70
N GLY A 37 -9.86 -7.39 6.37
CA GLY A 37 -9.66 -8.00 7.69
C GLY A 37 -9.87 -7.03 8.83
N MET A 38 -10.18 -7.58 10.02
CA MET A 38 -10.46 -6.78 11.23
C MET A 38 -9.22 -6.03 11.76
N GLN A 39 -8.04 -6.55 11.48
CA GLN A 39 -6.74 -5.93 11.80
C GLN A 39 -6.09 -5.27 10.58
N ALA A 40 -6.88 -5.05 9.52
CA ALA A 40 -6.40 -4.53 8.25
C ALA A 40 -5.22 -5.36 7.66
N GLU A 41 -5.20 -6.64 7.97
CA GLU A 41 -4.16 -7.59 7.60
C GLU A 41 -4.16 -7.95 6.11
N GLY A 42 -5.25 -7.68 5.40
CA GLY A 42 -5.48 -8.09 4.01
C GLY A 42 -5.97 -9.54 3.90
N LYS A 43 -6.67 -9.83 2.80
CA LYS A 43 -7.19 -11.19 2.51
C LYS A 43 -7.03 -11.52 1.02
N ARG A 44 -6.19 -12.51 0.73
CA ARG A 44 -5.90 -12.94 -0.64
C ARG A 44 -7.15 -13.38 -1.40
N VAL A 45 -8.08 -14.03 -0.73
CA VAL A 45 -9.34 -14.52 -1.34
C VAL A 45 -10.20 -13.39 -1.92
N PHE A 46 -10.07 -12.16 -1.39
CA PHE A 46 -10.73 -10.96 -1.91
C PHE A 46 -9.79 -10.07 -2.73
N ASN A 47 -8.53 -10.47 -2.96
CA ASN A 47 -7.48 -9.63 -3.52
C ASN A 47 -7.35 -8.26 -2.81
N ALA A 48 -7.72 -8.21 -1.54
CA ALA A 48 -7.69 -7.02 -0.71
C ALA A 48 -6.34 -6.93 0.02
N PRO A 49 -5.53 -5.89 -0.25
CA PRO A 49 -4.21 -5.75 0.33
C PRO A 49 -4.26 -5.49 1.82
N ARG A 50 -3.12 -5.69 2.45
CA ARG A 50 -2.87 -5.23 3.79
C ARG A 50 -2.84 -3.70 3.82
N LEU A 51 -3.53 -3.11 4.81
CA LEU A 51 -3.53 -1.67 5.09
C LEU A 51 -2.76 -1.35 6.38
N ALA A 52 -2.74 -2.28 7.33
CA ALA A 52 -2.00 -2.14 8.58
C ALA A 52 -0.50 -1.96 8.31
N GLY A 53 0.09 -0.92 8.89
CA GLY A 53 1.50 -0.59 8.71
C GLY A 53 1.84 0.21 7.46
N GLN A 54 0.86 0.52 6.61
CA GLN A 54 1.02 1.50 5.54
C GLN A 54 1.02 2.92 6.11
N GLU A 55 1.69 3.83 5.42
CA GLU A 55 1.72 5.22 5.82
C GLU A 55 0.34 5.87 5.66
N PRO A 56 -0.11 6.65 6.66
CA PRO A 56 -1.42 7.30 6.63
C PRO A 56 -1.63 8.19 5.41
N TRP A 57 -0.61 8.96 5.00
CA TRP A 57 -0.66 9.80 3.81
C TRP A 57 -0.93 8.97 2.54
N TYR A 58 -0.31 7.77 2.44
CA TYR A 58 -0.50 6.90 1.29
C TYR A 58 -1.90 6.28 1.28
N VAL A 59 -2.37 5.78 2.43
CA VAL A 59 -3.74 5.25 2.57
C VAL A 59 -4.75 6.33 2.16
N ARG A 60 -4.60 7.55 2.69
CA ARG A 60 -5.45 8.70 2.35
C ARG A 60 -5.45 8.99 0.86
N SER A 61 -4.27 9.10 0.27
CA SER A 61 -4.10 9.35 -1.17
C SER A 61 -4.78 8.27 -2.02
N GLN A 62 -4.62 7.00 -1.68
CA GLN A 62 -5.24 5.92 -2.45
C GLN A 62 -6.76 5.90 -2.32
N LEU A 63 -7.32 6.17 -1.15
CA LEU A 63 -8.76 6.30 -0.95
C LEU A 63 -9.34 7.42 -1.82
N LEU A 64 -8.69 8.58 -1.86
CA LEU A 64 -9.06 9.68 -2.74
C LEU A 64 -8.97 9.30 -4.22
N LYS A 65 -7.86 8.68 -4.66
CA LYS A 65 -7.68 8.25 -6.05
C LYS A 65 -8.78 7.27 -6.50
N PHE A 66 -9.22 6.36 -5.64
CA PHE A 66 -10.37 5.50 -5.93
C PHE A 66 -11.68 6.28 -5.98
N LYS A 67 -11.92 7.16 -5.01
CA LYS A 67 -13.14 7.98 -4.91
C LYS A 67 -13.32 8.91 -6.12
N GLU A 68 -12.24 9.52 -6.56
CA GLU A 68 -12.21 10.45 -7.69
C GLU A 68 -12.13 9.75 -9.06
N GLY A 69 -12.02 8.43 -9.08
CA GLY A 69 -11.90 7.64 -10.29
C GLY A 69 -10.55 7.75 -11.00
N VAL A 70 -9.54 8.25 -10.31
CA VAL A 70 -8.13 8.27 -10.76
C VAL A 70 -7.57 6.85 -10.79
N ARG A 71 -8.07 5.98 -9.89
CA ARG A 71 -7.75 4.56 -9.78
C ARG A 71 -9.03 3.71 -9.77
N GLY A 72 -8.97 2.46 -10.26
CA GLY A 72 -10.10 1.53 -10.27
C GLY A 72 -11.14 1.82 -11.34
N LYS A 73 -10.75 2.44 -12.46
CA LYS A 73 -11.64 2.70 -13.62
C LYS A 73 -11.30 1.84 -14.84
N HIS A 74 -10.16 1.15 -14.83
CA HIS A 74 -9.80 0.30 -15.95
C HIS A 74 -10.71 -0.93 -16.00
N PRO A 75 -11.31 -1.31 -17.16
CA PRO A 75 -12.31 -2.39 -17.23
C PRO A 75 -11.76 -3.77 -16.83
N HIS A 76 -10.45 -3.99 -16.90
CA HIS A 76 -9.82 -5.22 -16.46
C HIS A 76 -9.32 -5.18 -15.00
N ASP A 77 -9.45 -4.05 -14.29
CA ASP A 77 -9.14 -3.94 -12.85
C ASP A 77 -10.39 -4.16 -12.01
N ILE A 78 -10.93 -5.39 -12.03
CA ILE A 78 -12.18 -5.76 -11.34
C ILE A 78 -12.10 -5.42 -9.84
N TYR A 79 -10.99 -5.73 -9.19
CA TYR A 79 -10.81 -5.46 -7.76
C TYR A 79 -10.63 -3.97 -7.47
N GLY A 80 -9.97 -3.22 -8.35
CA GLY A 80 -9.90 -1.77 -8.27
C GLY A 80 -11.28 -1.12 -8.44
N MET A 81 -12.13 -1.65 -9.33
CA MET A 81 -13.52 -1.17 -9.47
C MET A 81 -14.35 -1.44 -8.22
N GLN A 82 -14.20 -2.61 -7.57
CA GLN A 82 -14.85 -2.92 -6.30
C GLN A 82 -14.39 -1.94 -5.20
N MET A 83 -13.08 -1.66 -5.14
CA MET A 83 -12.54 -0.69 -4.18
C MET A 83 -13.06 0.73 -4.46
N ALA A 84 -13.16 1.15 -5.72
CA ALA A 84 -13.73 2.45 -6.09
C ALA A 84 -15.20 2.58 -5.64
N MET A 85 -16.00 1.52 -5.79
CA MET A 85 -17.37 1.50 -5.26
C MET A 85 -17.40 1.59 -3.73
N ALA A 86 -16.52 0.87 -3.04
CA ALA A 86 -16.46 0.89 -1.57
C ALA A 86 -16.11 2.28 -1.01
N THR A 87 -15.36 3.10 -1.75
CA THR A 87 -15.03 4.48 -1.32
C THR A 87 -16.23 5.43 -1.32
N SER A 88 -17.40 5.05 -1.86
CA SER A 88 -18.64 5.82 -1.72
C SER A 88 -19.08 6.01 -0.26
N LEU A 89 -18.65 5.11 0.64
CA LEU A 89 -18.88 5.22 2.09
C LEU A 89 -18.13 6.39 2.72
N ILE A 90 -17.11 6.91 2.05
CA ILE A 90 -16.31 8.06 2.48
C ILE A 90 -16.91 9.32 1.85
N TYR A 91 -17.93 9.91 2.48
CA TYR A 91 -18.71 10.99 1.88
C TYR A 91 -18.16 12.39 2.13
N ASN A 92 -17.22 12.57 3.09
CA ASN A 92 -16.55 13.85 3.38
C ASN A 92 -15.12 13.64 3.91
N GLU A 93 -14.39 14.72 4.11
CA GLU A 93 -13.01 14.73 4.62
C GLU A 93 -12.91 14.19 6.06
N GLU A 94 -13.85 14.54 6.94
CA GLU A 94 -13.84 14.05 8.33
C GLU A 94 -13.92 12.52 8.37
N VAL A 95 -14.78 11.92 7.57
CA VAL A 95 -14.91 10.45 7.49
C VAL A 95 -13.65 9.82 6.92
N LEU A 96 -13.03 10.45 5.91
CA LEU A 96 -11.76 10.02 5.35
C LEU A 96 -10.65 10.03 6.40
N ASP A 97 -10.49 11.15 7.11
CA ASP A 97 -9.43 11.31 8.08
C ASP A 97 -9.62 10.38 9.29
N ASN A 98 -10.86 10.18 9.74
CA ASN A 98 -11.20 9.24 10.80
C ASN A 98 -10.83 7.79 10.43
N VAL A 99 -11.19 7.32 9.23
CA VAL A 99 -10.87 5.94 8.81
C VAL A 99 -9.38 5.74 8.61
N VAL A 100 -8.65 6.75 8.11
CA VAL A 100 -7.20 6.72 8.00
C VAL A 100 -6.54 6.64 9.37
N ALA A 101 -6.98 7.45 10.34
CA ALA A 101 -6.48 7.43 11.71
C ALA A 101 -6.74 6.07 12.38
N TYR A 102 -7.91 5.46 12.15
CA TYR A 102 -8.20 4.12 12.66
C TYR A 102 -7.28 3.06 12.05
N ILE A 103 -7.11 3.03 10.72
CA ILE A 103 -6.20 2.09 10.04
C ILE A 103 -4.77 2.24 10.59
N ALA A 104 -4.30 3.47 10.75
CA ALA A 104 -2.99 3.76 11.33
C ALA A 104 -2.85 3.21 12.76
N SER A 105 -3.92 3.27 13.57
CA SER A 105 -3.94 2.80 14.96
C SER A 105 -3.83 1.27 15.10
N LEU A 106 -4.16 0.51 14.04
CA LEU A 106 -4.12 -0.97 14.05
C LEU A 106 -2.70 -1.56 14.07
N GLY A 107 -1.70 -0.73 14.04
CA GLY A 107 -0.32 -1.17 14.14
C GLY A 107 0.23 -1.78 12.85
N THR A 108 1.38 -2.45 12.95
CA THR A 108 2.01 -3.14 11.82
C THR A 108 1.41 -4.53 11.60
N GLY A 109 0.57 -5.01 12.52
CA GLY A 109 -0.19 -6.24 12.38
C GLY A 109 0.68 -7.51 12.25
N LYS A 110 0.06 -8.58 11.76
CA LYS A 110 0.67 -9.89 11.57
C LYS A 110 1.65 -9.93 10.39
N THR A 111 2.43 -11.00 10.32
CA THR A 111 3.35 -11.32 9.21
C THR A 111 2.69 -11.18 7.84
N VAL A 112 3.44 -10.68 6.88
CA VAL A 112 3.03 -10.65 5.48
C VAL A 112 3.17 -12.04 4.83
N GLU A 113 2.31 -12.34 3.87
CA GLU A 113 2.45 -13.53 3.04
C GLU A 113 3.63 -13.32 2.07
N ARG A 114 4.64 -14.20 2.17
CA ARG A 114 5.88 -14.08 1.39
C ARG A 114 5.75 -14.69 0.00
N GLY A 115 6.50 -14.11 -0.94
CA GLY A 115 6.68 -14.63 -2.28
C GLY A 115 7.59 -15.87 -2.32
N LYS A 116 7.59 -16.54 -3.47
CA LYS A 116 8.42 -17.73 -3.73
C LYS A 116 9.65 -17.45 -4.60
N GLY A 117 9.91 -16.18 -4.93
CA GLY A 117 11.05 -15.78 -5.74
C GLY A 117 12.39 -15.88 -5.01
N ASP A 118 13.48 -15.78 -5.76
CA ASP A 118 14.84 -15.71 -5.23
C ASP A 118 15.21 -14.25 -4.88
N ALA A 119 15.32 -13.96 -3.58
CA ALA A 119 15.68 -12.63 -3.10
C ALA A 119 17.09 -12.21 -3.55
N THR A 120 18.02 -13.15 -3.73
CA THR A 120 19.39 -12.85 -4.20
C THR A 120 19.35 -12.38 -5.65
N ALA A 121 18.60 -13.06 -6.51
CA ALA A 121 18.37 -12.64 -7.89
C ALA A 121 17.59 -11.32 -7.97
N GLY A 122 16.62 -11.10 -7.07
CA GLY A 122 15.81 -9.88 -7.03
C GLY A 122 16.60 -8.60 -6.67
N LYS A 123 17.68 -8.74 -5.90
CA LYS A 123 18.49 -7.62 -5.39
C LYS A 123 18.99 -6.68 -6.51
N GLN A 124 19.46 -7.25 -7.60
CA GLN A 124 20.01 -6.45 -8.72
C GLN A 124 18.94 -5.56 -9.39
N HIS A 125 17.67 -5.98 -9.35
CA HIS A 125 16.57 -5.23 -9.95
C HIS A 125 16.01 -4.15 -9.04
N TYR A 126 16.33 -4.19 -7.73
CA TYR A 126 15.80 -3.23 -6.76
C TYR A 126 16.49 -1.88 -6.78
N ALA A 127 17.69 -1.75 -7.31
CA ALA A 127 18.47 -0.52 -7.27
C ALA A 127 17.72 0.71 -7.81
N VAL A 128 16.99 0.56 -8.92
CA VAL A 128 16.15 1.64 -9.47
C VAL A 128 14.96 1.98 -8.57
N CYS A 129 14.39 1.03 -7.86
CA CYS A 129 13.27 1.22 -6.95
C CYS A 129 13.69 1.98 -5.68
N ALA A 130 14.92 1.72 -5.20
CA ALA A 130 15.46 2.31 -3.99
C ALA A 130 15.55 3.83 -4.05
N THR A 131 15.69 4.42 -5.23
CA THR A 131 15.77 5.88 -5.42
C THR A 131 14.53 6.62 -4.93
N CYS A 132 13.35 5.98 -5.04
CA CYS A 132 12.07 6.54 -4.60
C CYS A 132 11.52 5.83 -3.37
N HIS A 133 11.61 4.48 -3.31
CA HIS A 133 11.04 3.69 -2.23
C HIS A 133 11.98 3.48 -1.02
N GLY A 134 13.23 3.99 -1.10
CA GLY A 134 14.24 3.84 -0.06
C GLY A 134 14.99 2.51 -0.13
N VAL A 135 16.20 2.49 0.43
CA VAL A 135 17.10 1.32 0.37
C VAL A 135 16.55 0.09 1.13
N ASN A 136 15.70 0.32 2.12
CA ASN A 136 15.01 -0.72 2.91
C ASN A 136 13.53 -0.86 2.52
N ALA A 137 13.12 -0.34 1.35
CA ALA A 137 11.73 -0.34 0.90
C ALA A 137 10.75 0.26 1.94
N GLN A 138 11.25 1.20 2.74
CA GLN A 138 10.52 1.85 3.83
C GLN A 138 9.57 2.96 3.35
N GLY A 139 9.67 3.36 2.08
CA GLY A 139 8.95 4.51 1.52
C GLY A 139 9.66 5.85 1.80
N ILE A 140 9.35 6.84 0.97
CA ILE A 140 9.83 8.23 1.10
C ILE A 140 8.67 9.16 0.79
N GLU A 141 8.08 9.78 1.81
CA GLU A 141 6.89 10.63 1.67
C GLU A 141 7.13 11.82 0.75
N THR A 142 8.29 12.47 0.82
CA THR A 142 8.64 13.60 -0.05
C THR A 142 8.73 13.22 -1.53
N GLN A 143 8.92 11.93 -1.82
CA GLN A 143 8.88 11.34 -3.17
C GLN A 143 7.49 10.79 -3.52
N GLN A 144 6.53 10.85 -2.58
CA GLN A 144 5.22 10.21 -2.68
C GLN A 144 5.29 8.72 -3.02
N ALA A 145 6.37 8.06 -2.59
CA ALA A 145 6.65 6.65 -2.83
C ALA A 145 6.41 5.84 -1.53
N PRO A 146 5.42 4.93 -1.50
CA PRO A 146 5.04 4.21 -0.30
C PRO A 146 6.04 3.13 0.10
N ALA A 147 5.95 2.69 1.38
CA ALA A 147 6.63 1.50 1.84
C ALA A 147 6.14 0.25 1.09
N LEU A 148 7.06 -0.62 0.71
CA LEU A 148 6.79 -1.86 -0.01
C LEU A 148 7.03 -3.09 0.87
N SER A 149 8.00 -3.06 1.79
CA SER A 149 8.46 -4.22 2.54
C SER A 149 7.38 -4.85 3.44
N LYS A 150 6.37 -4.07 3.85
CA LYS A 150 5.30 -4.50 4.76
C LYS A 150 4.03 -5.01 4.04
N GLN A 151 4.11 -5.27 2.72
CA GLN A 151 2.96 -5.70 1.93
C GLN A 151 3.07 -7.18 1.51
N HIS A 152 1.94 -7.83 1.29
CA HIS A 152 1.89 -9.20 0.76
C HIS A 152 2.53 -9.32 -0.62
N ALA A 153 3.30 -10.38 -0.86
CA ALA A 153 3.98 -10.61 -2.13
C ALA A 153 3.01 -10.62 -3.31
N TRP A 154 1.92 -11.38 -3.20
CA TRP A 154 0.93 -11.50 -4.26
C TRP A 154 0.34 -10.15 -4.67
N TYR A 155 0.18 -9.23 -3.69
CA TYR A 155 -0.34 -7.89 -3.99
C TYR A 155 0.72 -6.99 -4.64
N LEU A 156 1.97 -7.06 -4.16
CA LEU A 156 3.09 -6.36 -4.81
C LEU A 156 3.21 -6.77 -6.27
N GLU A 157 3.29 -8.08 -6.57
CA GLU A 157 3.36 -8.59 -7.94
C GLU A 157 2.17 -8.12 -8.78
N THR A 158 0.96 -8.16 -8.23
CA THR A 158 -0.24 -7.66 -8.92
C THR A 158 -0.08 -6.19 -9.27
N GLN A 159 0.39 -5.34 -8.34
CA GLN A 159 0.55 -3.92 -8.60
C GLN A 159 1.66 -3.61 -9.61
N LEU A 160 2.79 -4.34 -9.57
CA LEU A 160 3.84 -4.21 -10.58
C LEU A 160 3.27 -4.50 -11.99
N ARG A 161 2.50 -5.58 -12.13
CA ARG A 161 1.80 -5.91 -13.39
C ARG A 161 0.77 -4.86 -13.79
N HIS A 162 -0.01 -4.34 -12.84
CA HIS A 162 -0.99 -3.29 -13.11
C HIS A 162 -0.33 -2.03 -13.68
N PHE A 163 0.81 -1.60 -13.15
CA PHE A 163 1.58 -0.49 -13.72
C PHE A 163 2.16 -0.85 -15.10
N LYS A 164 2.73 -2.05 -15.26
CA LYS A 164 3.33 -2.48 -16.53
C LYS A 164 2.31 -2.50 -17.66
N TYR A 165 1.12 -3.03 -17.39
CA TYR A 165 0.08 -3.25 -18.40
C TYR A 165 -0.98 -2.12 -18.44
N GLY A 166 -0.74 -1.02 -17.75
CA GLY A 166 -1.58 0.17 -17.85
C GLY A 166 -2.93 0.09 -17.13
N LEU A 167 -3.11 -0.89 -16.22
CA LEU A 167 -4.33 -0.95 -15.39
C LEU A 167 -4.29 0.09 -14.27
N ARG A 168 -3.09 0.58 -13.95
CA ARG A 168 -2.81 1.60 -12.93
C ARG A 168 -1.76 2.58 -13.43
N GLY A 169 -1.81 3.84 -12.98
CA GLY A 169 -0.82 4.86 -13.32
C GLY A 169 -1.01 5.49 -14.70
N THR A 170 -2.16 5.34 -15.34
CA THR A 170 -2.45 5.90 -16.67
C THR A 170 -3.32 7.15 -16.64
N HIS A 171 -4.01 7.41 -15.52
CA HIS A 171 -4.84 8.60 -15.40
C HIS A 171 -4.00 9.88 -15.35
N LYS A 172 -4.43 10.95 -16.05
CA LYS A 172 -3.67 12.21 -16.14
C LYS A 172 -3.36 12.84 -14.78
N SER A 173 -4.23 12.65 -13.80
CA SER A 173 -4.08 13.19 -12.43
C SER A 173 -3.30 12.23 -11.49
N ASP A 174 -2.88 11.05 -11.93
CA ASP A 174 -2.06 10.12 -11.13
C ASP A 174 -0.56 10.39 -11.37
N LEU A 175 -0.08 11.57 -10.92
CA LEU A 175 1.28 12.02 -11.22
C LEU A 175 2.33 11.03 -10.72
N GLU A 176 2.16 10.53 -9.50
CA GLU A 176 3.08 9.59 -8.86
C GLU A 176 2.97 8.19 -9.49
N GLY A 177 1.73 7.70 -9.70
CA GLY A 177 1.52 6.40 -10.34
C GLY A 177 2.05 6.34 -11.77
N ARG A 178 1.99 7.46 -12.50
CA ARG A 178 2.54 7.53 -13.86
C ARG A 178 4.05 7.33 -13.91
N GLN A 179 4.78 7.68 -12.86
CA GLN A 179 6.23 7.47 -12.78
C GLN A 179 6.59 5.97 -12.71
N MET A 180 5.69 5.15 -12.13
CA MET A 180 5.88 3.70 -12.04
C MET A 180 5.76 3.00 -13.40
N VAL A 181 4.97 3.55 -14.33
CA VAL A 181 4.69 2.90 -15.62
C VAL A 181 5.96 2.62 -16.44
N PRO A 182 6.79 3.60 -16.78
CA PRO A 182 8.00 3.34 -17.55
C PRO A 182 9.00 2.44 -16.85
N VAL A 183 9.09 2.52 -15.51
CA VAL A 183 9.98 1.64 -14.73
C VAL A 183 9.52 0.19 -14.85
N MET A 184 8.21 -0.07 -14.74
CA MET A 184 7.67 -1.43 -14.85
C MET A 184 7.71 -1.97 -16.29
N GLN A 185 7.51 -1.10 -17.29
CA GLN A 185 7.61 -1.49 -18.70
C GLN A 185 9.03 -1.90 -19.10
N ALA A 186 10.06 -1.37 -18.44
CA ALA A 186 11.46 -1.72 -18.67
C ALA A 186 11.84 -3.11 -18.10
N LEU A 187 11.05 -3.67 -17.18
CA LEU A 187 11.34 -4.96 -16.55
C LEU A 187 10.57 -6.10 -17.23
N GLN A 188 11.18 -7.29 -17.28
CA GLN A 188 10.51 -8.50 -17.71
C GLN A 188 9.64 -9.08 -16.58
N ASP A 189 8.55 -9.79 -16.91
CA ASP A 189 7.61 -10.34 -15.92
C ASP A 189 8.25 -11.38 -15.00
N GLU A 190 9.22 -12.11 -15.53
CA GLU A 190 9.93 -13.18 -14.86
C GLU A 190 10.68 -12.71 -13.63
N VAL A 191 11.13 -11.43 -13.62
CA VAL A 191 11.88 -10.89 -12.50
C VAL A 191 10.98 -10.40 -11.33
N PHE A 192 9.66 -10.30 -11.53
CA PHE A 192 8.78 -9.72 -10.52
C PHE A 192 8.73 -10.55 -9.23
N ALA A 193 8.69 -11.89 -9.34
CA ALA A 193 8.68 -12.74 -8.16
C ALA A 193 9.96 -12.58 -7.34
N ASP A 194 11.12 -12.54 -7.99
CA ASP A 194 12.42 -12.37 -7.35
C ASP A 194 12.58 -10.98 -6.74
N LEU A 195 12.19 -9.94 -7.47
CA LEU A 195 12.17 -8.56 -6.99
C LEU A 195 11.32 -8.41 -5.73
N VAL A 196 10.11 -9.00 -5.72
CA VAL A 196 9.21 -8.97 -4.57
C VAL A 196 9.78 -9.76 -3.39
N ALA A 197 10.40 -10.92 -3.62
CA ALA A 197 11.06 -11.68 -2.56
C ALA A 197 12.19 -10.86 -1.92
N TYR A 198 12.98 -10.12 -2.71
CA TYR A 198 13.99 -9.21 -2.19
C TYR A 198 13.38 -8.05 -1.37
N ILE A 199 12.35 -7.37 -1.90
CA ILE A 199 11.65 -6.30 -1.19
C ILE A 199 11.18 -6.77 0.19
N GLN A 200 10.62 -7.99 0.27
CA GLN A 200 10.16 -8.53 1.55
C GLN A 200 11.29 -8.93 2.51
N SER A 201 12.46 -9.32 1.98
CA SER A 201 13.63 -9.62 2.82
C SER A 201 14.17 -8.37 3.56
N LEU A 202 13.92 -7.18 3.01
CA LEU A 202 14.30 -5.90 3.63
C LEU A 202 13.50 -5.57 4.90
N ASN A 203 12.39 -6.26 5.15
CA ASN A 203 11.59 -6.10 6.36
C ASN A 203 12.15 -6.88 7.57
N ASP A 204 13.13 -7.76 7.33
CA ASP A 204 13.75 -8.60 8.36
C ASP A 204 15.04 -7.96 8.93
N LEU A 205 15.45 -6.82 8.39
CA LEU A 205 16.62 -6.04 8.81
C LEU A 205 16.22 -4.93 9.78
#